data_42e7d528742093bbe8deccdbedf7be8d
#
_entry.id   42e7d528742093bbe8deccdbedf7be8d
#
_cell.length_a   1.000
_cell.length_b   1.000
_cell.length_c   1.000
_cell.angle_alpha   90.00
_cell.angle_beta   90.00
_cell.angle_gamma   90.00
#
_symmetry.space_group_name_H-M   'P 1'
#
loop_
_entity.id
_entity.type
_entity.pdbx_description
1 polymer ?
#
loop_
_entity_poly.entity_id
_entity_poly.type
_entity_poly.pdbx_seq_one_letter_code
_entity_poly.pdbx_strand_id
1 'polypeptide(L)'
;MTLNHSLTAFAAASLLALNLAPAASAAAPASVPASVATSYAVAVQDNPLGANAACGMGEPDSASRSPETLVRALYEVVTGAAGAKKDWARMANLFAPGAIVTTTTHRGGAFLADPQTPAQFAALNERLLGHRNFYEREVTQRIESFGHIAHAWSTYETRDQPDGPVRVRGVNAFQLLNDGQRWCILSLTWDAETAAHPIPAASGAN
;
A
#
# COMPACT_ATOMS: atom_id res chain seq x y z
N MET A 1 -10.18 19.07 -55.39
CA MET A 1 -8.85 19.62 -55.03
C MET A 1 -8.23 18.69 -54.01
N THR A 2 -7.44 17.78 -54.52
CA THR A 2 -6.74 16.73 -53.80
C THR A 2 -5.35 17.23 -53.40
N LEU A 3 -4.97 17.08 -52.13
CA LEU A 3 -3.57 17.18 -51.72
C LEU A 3 -3.21 15.93 -50.91
N ASN A 4 -2.44 15.09 -51.61
CA ASN A 4 -1.60 14.05 -51.04
C ASN A 4 -0.43 14.67 -50.27
N HIS A 5 -0.10 14.17 -49.10
CA HIS A 5 1.24 14.33 -48.56
C HIS A 5 1.79 12.97 -48.11
N SER A 6 2.93 12.71 -48.71
CA SER A 6 3.73 11.50 -48.72
C SER A 6 4.32 11.10 -47.37
N LEU A 7 4.36 9.78 -47.16
CA LEU A 7 5.25 9.12 -46.20
C LEU A 7 6.72 9.34 -46.59
N THR A 8 7.54 9.70 -45.61
CA THR A 8 9.00 9.50 -45.71
C THR A 8 9.43 8.61 -44.53
N ALA A 9 9.80 7.39 -44.92
CA ALA A 9 10.48 6.42 -44.08
C ALA A 9 11.95 6.81 -43.95
N PHE A 10 12.47 6.92 -42.73
CA PHE A 10 13.90 6.94 -42.45
C PHE A 10 14.32 5.60 -41.85
N ALA A 11 15.06 4.86 -42.66
CA ALA A 11 15.84 3.72 -42.22
C ALA A 11 17.12 4.23 -41.57
N ALA A 12 17.37 3.87 -40.33
CA ALA A 12 18.65 4.06 -39.66
C ALA A 12 19.34 2.71 -39.48
N ALA A 13 20.53 2.62 -40.04
CA ALA A 13 21.38 1.45 -40.07
C ALA A 13 21.97 1.12 -38.71
N SER A 14 21.94 -0.17 -38.36
CA SER A 14 22.59 -0.75 -37.18
C SER A 14 24.11 -0.79 -37.41
N LEU A 15 24.86 -0.16 -36.53
CA LEU A 15 26.29 -0.41 -36.34
C LEU A 15 26.47 -1.28 -35.10
N LEU A 16 26.81 -2.53 -35.32
CA LEU A 16 27.20 -3.50 -34.31
C LEU A 16 28.62 -3.18 -33.86
N ALA A 17 28.79 -2.56 -32.68
CA ALA A 17 30.11 -2.48 -32.03
C ALA A 17 30.21 -3.59 -30.99
N LEU A 18 31.04 -4.57 -31.27
CA LEU A 18 31.43 -5.63 -30.33
C LEU A 18 32.40 -5.02 -29.33
N ASN A 19 31.93 -4.65 -28.14
CA ASN A 19 32.82 -4.34 -27.03
C ASN A 19 32.99 -5.59 -26.14
N LEU A 20 34.15 -6.22 -26.24
CA LEU A 20 34.60 -7.18 -25.23
C LEU A 20 34.87 -6.42 -23.95
N ALA A 21 34.01 -6.56 -22.96
CA ALA A 21 34.30 -6.13 -21.60
C ALA A 21 35.21 -7.16 -20.91
N PRO A 22 36.25 -6.74 -20.18
CA PRO A 22 37.06 -7.66 -19.39
C PRO A 22 36.24 -8.25 -18.25
N ALA A 23 36.43 -9.55 -18.00
CA ALA A 23 35.78 -10.28 -16.93
C ALA A 23 36.08 -9.60 -15.58
N ALA A 24 35.03 -9.05 -14.95
CA ALA A 24 35.14 -8.56 -13.58
C ALA A 24 35.32 -9.78 -12.66
N SER A 25 36.48 -9.83 -12.00
CA SER A 25 36.76 -10.77 -10.92
C SER A 25 35.70 -10.56 -9.83
N ALA A 26 34.92 -11.59 -9.52
CA ALA A 26 33.96 -11.56 -8.44
C ALA A 26 34.71 -11.38 -7.11
N ALA A 27 34.65 -10.19 -6.53
CA ALA A 27 35.13 -9.95 -5.18
C ALA A 27 34.25 -10.79 -4.22
N ALA A 28 34.88 -11.57 -3.36
CA ALA A 28 34.21 -12.27 -2.28
C ALA A 28 33.41 -11.27 -1.43
N PRO A 29 32.20 -11.65 -0.93
CA PRO A 29 31.41 -10.73 -0.10
C PRO A 29 32.24 -10.37 1.13
N ALA A 30 32.42 -9.06 1.36
CA ALA A 30 33.09 -8.55 2.53
C ALA A 30 32.35 -9.05 3.78
N SER A 31 33.06 -9.77 4.66
CA SER A 31 32.49 -10.20 5.94
C SER A 31 32.18 -8.96 6.77
N VAL A 32 30.91 -8.83 7.18
CA VAL A 32 30.48 -7.75 8.09
C VAL A 32 31.26 -7.90 9.40
N PRO A 33 31.96 -6.87 9.89
CA PRO A 33 32.76 -6.98 11.12
C PRO A 33 31.82 -7.35 12.30
N ALA A 34 32.28 -8.25 13.16
CA ALA A 34 31.49 -8.75 14.31
C ALA A 34 31.01 -7.63 15.25
N SER A 35 31.69 -6.49 15.29
CA SER A 35 31.30 -5.32 16.06
C SER A 35 29.97 -4.70 15.62
N VAL A 36 29.62 -4.79 14.32
CA VAL A 36 28.36 -4.27 13.80
C VAL A 36 27.19 -5.18 14.23
N ALA A 37 27.40 -6.50 14.19
CA ALA A 37 26.39 -7.45 14.64
C ALA A 37 26.06 -7.29 16.14
N THR A 38 27.06 -7.00 16.97
CA THR A 38 26.89 -6.77 18.41
C THR A 38 26.08 -5.49 18.67
N SER A 39 26.30 -4.42 17.88
CA SER A 39 25.57 -3.16 18.02
C SER A 39 24.07 -3.33 17.67
N TYR A 40 23.75 -4.14 16.66
CA TYR A 40 22.34 -4.44 16.33
C TYR A 40 21.65 -5.26 17.42
N ALA A 41 22.32 -6.24 18.02
CA ALA A 41 21.76 -7.06 19.09
C ALA A 41 21.45 -6.23 20.35
N VAL A 42 22.36 -5.29 20.72
CA VAL A 42 22.13 -4.38 21.85
C VAL A 42 20.96 -3.44 21.60
N ALA A 43 20.86 -2.88 20.38
CA ALA A 43 19.75 -1.97 20.03
C ALA A 43 18.38 -2.66 20.07
N VAL A 44 18.31 -3.96 19.80
CA VAL A 44 17.06 -4.74 19.90
C VAL A 44 16.70 -5.04 21.37
N GLN A 45 17.70 -5.25 22.23
CA GLN A 45 17.47 -5.51 23.66
C GLN A 45 17.04 -4.27 24.44
N ASP A 46 17.49 -3.08 24.02
CA ASP A 46 17.18 -1.80 24.65
C ASP A 46 15.99 -1.07 24.00
N ASN A 47 15.14 -1.77 23.24
CA ASN A 47 13.94 -1.16 22.67
C ASN A 47 13.01 -0.68 23.80
N PRO A 48 12.91 0.64 24.06
CA PRO A 48 12.15 1.17 25.19
C PRO A 48 10.65 0.95 25.05
N LEU A 49 10.16 0.54 23.87
CA LEU A 49 8.75 0.27 23.64
C LEU A 49 8.32 -1.11 24.15
N GLY A 50 9.27 -1.99 24.53
CA GLY A 50 8.97 -3.35 24.97
C GLY A 50 8.22 -4.16 23.88
N ALA A 51 8.17 -5.47 24.05
CA ALA A 51 7.53 -6.36 23.07
C ALA A 51 6.02 -6.10 22.86
N ASN A 52 5.36 -5.45 23.83
CA ASN A 52 3.91 -5.36 23.87
C ASN A 52 3.32 -4.01 23.41
N ALA A 53 4.13 -3.10 22.88
CA ALA A 53 3.69 -1.77 22.46
C ALA A 53 3.90 -1.48 20.98
N ALA A 54 4.22 -2.49 20.18
CA ALA A 54 4.48 -2.30 18.73
C ALA A 54 3.26 -1.78 17.98
N CYS A 55 2.05 -2.11 18.43
CA CYS A 55 0.79 -1.58 17.90
C CYS A 55 0.28 -0.31 18.63
N GLY A 56 1.10 0.29 19.53
CA GLY A 56 0.76 1.47 20.31
C GLY A 56 0.11 1.14 21.64
N MET A 57 -0.04 2.16 22.49
CA MET A 57 -0.50 2.05 23.89
C MET A 57 -2.01 2.25 24.08
N GLY A 58 -2.77 2.57 23.03
CA GLY A 58 -4.21 2.76 23.11
C GLY A 58 -4.97 1.45 23.33
N GLU A 59 -6.20 1.53 23.82
CA GLU A 59 -7.09 0.38 23.90
C GLU A 59 -7.30 -0.25 22.52
N PRO A 60 -7.17 -1.57 22.39
CA PRO A 60 -7.35 -2.25 21.11
C PRO A 60 -8.76 -2.04 20.55
N ASP A 61 -8.85 -1.68 19.26
CA ASP A 61 -10.13 -1.76 18.53
C ASP A 61 -10.58 -3.23 18.46
N SER A 62 -11.86 -3.47 18.56
CA SER A 62 -12.42 -4.84 18.49
C SER A 62 -12.11 -5.53 17.14
N ALA A 63 -11.87 -4.75 16.08
CA ALA A 63 -11.47 -5.26 14.78
C ALA A 63 -10.01 -5.73 14.73
N SER A 64 -9.16 -5.31 15.68
CA SER A 64 -7.75 -5.67 15.75
C SER A 64 -7.49 -7.12 16.21
N ARG A 65 -8.53 -7.96 16.30
CA ARG A 65 -8.41 -9.39 16.68
C ARG A 65 -7.92 -10.29 15.57
N SER A 66 -8.15 -9.91 14.32
CA SER A 66 -7.64 -10.64 13.15
C SER A 66 -7.26 -9.70 12.01
N PRO A 67 -6.38 -10.14 11.10
CA PRO A 67 -6.05 -9.40 9.88
C PRO A 67 -7.29 -9.01 9.06
N GLU A 68 -8.25 -9.94 8.91
CA GLU A 68 -9.45 -9.75 8.10
C GLU A 68 -10.36 -8.65 8.64
N THR A 69 -10.58 -8.67 9.95
CA THR A 69 -11.43 -7.66 10.62
C THR A 69 -10.75 -6.30 10.66
N LEU A 70 -9.42 -6.29 10.85
CA LEU A 70 -8.62 -5.07 10.84
C LEU A 70 -8.69 -4.34 9.50
N VAL A 71 -8.48 -5.06 8.39
CA VAL A 71 -8.57 -4.49 7.03
C VAL A 71 -9.97 -3.96 6.76
N ARG A 72 -11.02 -4.72 7.11
CA ARG A 72 -12.42 -4.28 6.94
C ARG A 72 -12.74 -3.02 7.72
N ALA A 73 -12.23 -2.88 8.94
CA ALA A 73 -12.45 -1.70 9.78
C ALA A 73 -11.93 -0.40 9.13
N LEU A 74 -10.85 -0.48 8.34
CA LEU A 74 -10.37 0.70 7.62
C LEU A 74 -11.37 1.16 6.57
N TYR A 75 -11.99 0.25 5.80
CA TYR A 75 -13.04 0.59 4.84
C TYR A 75 -14.25 1.25 5.51
N GLU A 76 -14.64 0.75 6.70
CA GLU A 76 -15.73 1.34 7.48
C GLU A 76 -15.44 2.80 7.86
N VAL A 77 -14.20 3.12 8.23
CA VAL A 77 -13.83 4.49 8.65
C VAL A 77 -13.82 5.45 7.46
N VAL A 78 -13.27 5.05 6.30
CA VAL A 78 -13.11 5.97 5.17
C VAL A 78 -14.42 6.19 4.39
N THR A 79 -15.39 5.29 4.52
CA THR A 79 -16.67 5.30 3.80
C THR A 79 -17.67 6.27 4.41
N GLY A 80 -18.51 6.94 3.59
CA GLY A 80 -19.67 7.71 4.06
C GLY A 80 -20.17 8.79 3.12
N ALA A 81 -21.30 9.38 3.50
CA ALA A 81 -21.92 10.48 2.77
C ALA A 81 -21.10 11.78 2.91
N ALA A 82 -21.35 12.73 1.99
CA ALA A 82 -20.85 14.09 2.10
C ALA A 82 -21.27 14.73 3.43
N GLY A 83 -20.34 15.37 4.12
CA GLY A 83 -20.55 15.99 5.42
C GLY A 83 -20.63 15.02 6.61
N ALA A 84 -20.59 13.70 6.38
CA ALA A 84 -20.53 12.72 7.46
C ALA A 84 -19.16 12.80 8.16
N LYS A 85 -19.19 12.90 9.48
CA LYS A 85 -17.97 12.91 10.28
C LYS A 85 -17.33 11.53 10.27
N LYS A 86 -16.08 11.47 9.84
CA LYS A 86 -15.26 10.25 9.89
C LYS A 86 -14.63 10.07 11.26
N ASP A 87 -14.44 8.84 11.69
CA ASP A 87 -13.76 8.54 12.95
C ASP A 87 -12.24 8.36 12.71
N TRP A 88 -11.56 9.48 12.51
CA TRP A 88 -10.10 9.48 12.28
C TRP A 88 -9.31 9.02 13.50
N ALA A 89 -9.88 9.15 14.71
CA ALA A 89 -9.26 8.63 15.92
C ALA A 89 -9.27 7.10 15.93
N ARG A 90 -10.40 6.48 15.56
CA ARG A 90 -10.48 5.03 15.35
C ARG A 90 -9.51 4.58 14.26
N MET A 91 -9.47 5.30 13.14
CA MET A 91 -8.52 4.97 12.07
C MET A 91 -7.07 4.96 12.59
N ALA A 92 -6.66 6.01 13.31
CA ALA A 92 -5.29 6.08 13.85
C ALA A 92 -4.97 4.90 14.77
N ASN A 93 -5.94 4.38 15.52
CA ASN A 93 -5.77 3.23 16.40
C ASN A 93 -5.64 1.88 15.69
N LEU A 94 -5.99 1.81 14.39
CA LEU A 94 -5.76 0.62 13.56
C LEU A 94 -4.30 0.52 13.07
N PHE A 95 -3.54 1.61 13.13
CA PHE A 95 -2.16 1.68 12.64
C PHE A 95 -1.15 1.59 13.79
N ALA A 96 0.00 0.98 13.48
CA ALA A 96 1.16 1.02 14.38
C ALA A 96 1.75 2.44 14.45
N PRO A 97 2.40 2.82 15.56
CA PRO A 97 3.25 4.01 15.61
C PRO A 97 4.32 3.96 14.50
N GLY A 98 4.45 5.03 13.72
CA GLY A 98 5.38 5.08 12.61
C GLY A 98 4.93 4.38 11.32
N ALA A 99 3.68 3.91 11.27
CA ALA A 99 3.10 3.35 10.05
C ALA A 99 3.10 4.34 8.87
N ILE A 100 3.13 3.80 7.65
CA ILE A 100 3.15 4.58 6.41
C ILE A 100 1.91 4.25 5.58
N VAL A 101 1.23 5.28 5.11
CA VAL A 101 0.14 5.19 4.12
C VAL A 101 0.63 5.86 2.84
N THR A 102 0.74 5.11 1.75
CA THR A 102 1.20 5.66 0.47
C THR A 102 0.04 5.84 -0.49
N THR A 103 -0.35 7.11 -0.69
CA THR A 103 -1.32 7.48 -1.71
C THR A 103 -0.70 7.40 -3.09
N THR A 104 -1.35 6.71 -4.03
CA THR A 104 -0.92 6.68 -5.42
C THR A 104 -1.93 7.37 -6.33
N THR A 105 -1.44 7.91 -7.42
CA THR A 105 -2.25 8.63 -8.41
C THR A 105 -1.66 8.49 -9.80
N HIS A 106 -2.51 8.25 -10.80
CA HIS A 106 -2.15 8.31 -12.21
C HIS A 106 -2.62 9.65 -12.79
N ARG A 107 -1.68 10.49 -13.24
CA ARG A 107 -1.99 11.80 -13.83
C ARG A 107 -1.15 12.06 -15.07
N GLY A 108 -1.81 12.32 -16.19
CA GLY A 108 -1.11 12.65 -17.45
C GLY A 108 -0.13 11.58 -17.91
N GLY A 109 -0.40 10.30 -17.67
CA GLY A 109 0.48 9.19 -17.97
C GLY A 109 1.62 8.96 -16.95
N ALA A 110 1.76 9.81 -15.94
CA ALA A 110 2.72 9.63 -14.85
C ALA A 110 2.07 8.91 -13.66
N PHE A 111 2.82 8.01 -13.03
CA PHE A 111 2.52 7.45 -11.73
C PHE A 111 3.17 8.31 -10.65
N LEU A 112 2.40 8.70 -9.65
CA LEU A 112 2.85 9.50 -8.51
C LEU A 112 2.53 8.73 -7.23
N ALA A 113 3.47 8.71 -6.29
CA ALA A 113 3.30 8.11 -4.97
C ALA A 113 3.69 9.13 -3.89
N ASP A 114 2.85 9.25 -2.86
CA ASP A 114 3.05 10.18 -1.75
C ASP A 114 2.95 9.44 -0.41
N PRO A 115 4.09 9.05 0.19
CA PRO A 115 4.13 8.43 1.50
C PRO A 115 3.78 9.43 2.61
N GLN A 116 2.84 9.07 3.46
CA GLN A 116 2.30 9.91 4.52
C GLN A 116 2.19 9.11 5.82
N THR A 117 2.18 9.81 6.95
CA THR A 117 1.70 9.22 8.19
C THR A 117 0.18 9.04 8.17
N PRO A 118 -0.39 8.14 9.00
CA PRO A 118 -1.86 8.01 9.12
C PRO A 118 -2.55 9.34 9.46
N ALA A 119 -1.92 10.20 10.26
CA ALA A 119 -2.47 11.51 10.60
C ALA A 119 -2.50 12.48 9.39
N GLN A 120 -1.47 12.49 8.57
CA GLN A 120 -1.43 13.28 7.33
C GLN A 120 -2.46 12.77 6.33
N PHE A 121 -2.60 11.45 6.20
CA PHE A 121 -3.62 10.82 5.37
C PHE A 121 -5.03 11.19 5.84
N ALA A 122 -5.32 11.14 7.15
CA ALA A 122 -6.60 11.56 7.71
C ALA A 122 -6.92 13.03 7.38
N ALA A 123 -5.96 13.94 7.60
CA ALA A 123 -6.13 15.36 7.31
C ALA A 123 -6.34 15.65 5.80
N LEU A 124 -5.67 14.89 4.94
CA LEU A 124 -5.88 14.98 3.49
C LEU A 124 -7.28 14.51 3.09
N ASN A 125 -7.71 13.36 3.60
CA ASN A 125 -9.02 12.79 3.28
C ASN A 125 -10.17 13.61 3.84
N GLU A 126 -10.05 14.21 5.02
CA GLU A 126 -11.06 15.14 5.55
C GLU A 126 -11.31 16.30 4.57
N ARG A 127 -10.25 16.86 3.99
CA ARG A 127 -10.35 17.93 2.98
C ARG A 127 -10.93 17.47 1.66
N LEU A 128 -10.54 16.27 1.19
CA LEU A 128 -10.92 15.77 -0.14
C LEU A 128 -12.29 15.08 -0.15
N LEU A 129 -12.61 14.34 0.91
CA LEU A 129 -13.79 13.49 0.99
C LEU A 129 -14.89 14.08 1.88
N GLY A 130 -14.57 15.04 2.76
CA GLY A 130 -15.54 15.63 3.67
C GLY A 130 -16.73 16.30 2.98
N HIS A 131 -16.57 16.75 1.73
CA HIS A 131 -17.60 17.47 0.97
C HIS A 131 -18.25 16.64 -0.15
N ARG A 132 -17.94 15.36 -0.26
CA ARG A 132 -18.49 14.48 -1.29
C ARG A 132 -18.83 13.09 -0.74
N ASN A 133 -19.78 12.44 -1.37
CA ASN A 133 -20.03 11.04 -1.11
C ASN A 133 -18.84 10.19 -1.52
N PHE A 134 -18.43 9.27 -0.66
CA PHE A 134 -17.37 8.31 -0.93
C PHE A 134 -17.69 6.99 -0.24
N TYR A 135 -18.03 5.98 -1.03
CA TYR A 135 -18.35 4.66 -0.54
C TYR A 135 -17.33 3.69 -1.11
N GLU A 136 -16.43 3.25 -0.26
CA GLU A 136 -15.42 2.24 -0.59
C GLU A 136 -15.76 0.95 0.14
N ARG A 137 -15.65 -0.16 -0.57
CA ARG A 137 -15.86 -1.47 0.02
C ARG A 137 -14.85 -2.48 -0.49
N GLU A 138 -14.52 -3.43 0.36
CA GLU A 138 -13.78 -4.62 -0.02
C GLU A 138 -14.63 -5.52 -0.91
N VAL A 139 -14.02 -6.03 -1.98
CA VAL A 139 -14.65 -6.99 -2.91
C VAL A 139 -14.14 -8.40 -2.63
N THR A 140 -12.81 -8.55 -2.53
CA THR A 140 -12.15 -9.80 -2.19
C THR A 140 -10.91 -9.52 -1.36
N GLN A 141 -10.51 -10.49 -0.55
CA GLN A 141 -9.33 -10.40 0.28
C GLN A 141 -8.54 -11.71 0.21
N ARG A 142 -7.23 -11.60 0.09
CA ARG A 142 -6.28 -12.70 0.26
C ARG A 142 -5.28 -12.31 1.34
N ILE A 143 -5.18 -13.11 2.37
CA ILE A 143 -4.24 -12.90 3.49
C ILE A 143 -3.29 -14.07 3.57
N GLU A 144 -2.01 -13.75 3.73
CA GLU A 144 -0.94 -14.70 4.01
C GLU A 144 -0.33 -14.32 5.36
N SER A 145 -0.35 -15.25 6.32
CA SER A 145 0.11 -14.99 7.68
C SER A 145 1.20 -15.98 8.08
N PHE A 146 2.17 -15.51 8.84
CA PHE A 146 3.17 -16.33 9.49
C PHE A 146 3.51 -15.76 10.86
N GLY A 147 3.19 -16.49 11.94
CA GLY A 147 3.43 -16.02 13.30
C GLY A 147 2.79 -14.67 13.58
N HIS A 148 3.62 -13.66 13.79
CA HIS A 148 3.20 -12.31 14.13
C HIS A 148 3.13 -11.34 12.93
N ILE A 149 3.28 -11.81 11.72
CA ILE A 149 3.22 -10.97 10.53
C ILE A 149 2.16 -11.46 9.56
N ALA A 150 1.54 -10.53 8.84
CA ALA A 150 0.64 -10.87 7.74
C ALA A 150 0.77 -9.87 6.59
N HIS A 151 0.50 -10.36 5.39
CA HIS A 151 0.29 -9.57 4.20
C HIS A 151 -1.15 -9.73 3.73
N ALA A 152 -1.85 -8.61 3.51
CA ALA A 152 -3.20 -8.63 2.97
C ALA A 152 -3.23 -7.93 1.61
N TRP A 153 -3.81 -8.63 0.62
CA TRP A 153 -4.09 -8.13 -0.72
C TRP A 153 -5.60 -8.01 -0.86
N SER A 154 -6.11 -6.79 -0.75
CA SER A 154 -7.54 -6.50 -0.68
C SER A 154 -7.98 -5.75 -1.92
N THR A 155 -8.81 -6.36 -2.75
CA THR A 155 -9.45 -5.70 -3.89
C THR A 155 -10.60 -4.85 -3.41
N TYR A 156 -10.63 -3.60 -3.85
CA TYR A 156 -11.69 -2.66 -3.49
C TYR A 156 -12.43 -2.10 -4.70
N GLU A 157 -13.59 -1.53 -4.44
CA GLU A 157 -14.30 -0.66 -5.36
C GLU A 157 -14.85 0.58 -4.65
N THR A 158 -14.89 1.71 -5.37
CA THR A 158 -15.49 2.95 -4.89
C THR A 158 -16.73 3.32 -5.66
N ARG A 159 -17.67 4.02 -5.00
CA ARG A 159 -18.95 4.47 -5.54
C ARG A 159 -19.30 5.85 -4.98
N ASP A 160 -20.15 6.60 -5.71
CA ASP A 160 -20.72 7.88 -5.23
C ASP A 160 -22.02 7.67 -4.43
N GLN A 161 -22.62 6.49 -4.50
CA GLN A 161 -23.83 6.05 -3.78
C GLN A 161 -23.61 4.61 -3.30
N PRO A 162 -24.20 4.18 -2.16
CA PRO A 162 -23.99 2.82 -1.65
C PRO A 162 -24.20 1.73 -2.69
N ASP A 163 -25.31 1.83 -3.47
CA ASP A 163 -25.70 0.88 -4.51
C ASP A 163 -25.54 1.45 -5.93
N GLY A 164 -24.78 2.55 -6.08
CA GLY A 164 -24.52 3.18 -7.36
C GLY A 164 -23.53 2.40 -8.22
N PRO A 165 -23.27 2.87 -9.45
CA PRO A 165 -22.27 2.26 -10.32
C PRO A 165 -20.85 2.38 -9.71
N VAL A 166 -20.01 1.38 -9.97
CA VAL A 166 -18.58 1.41 -9.60
C VAL A 166 -17.89 2.54 -10.35
N ARG A 167 -17.13 3.34 -9.63
CA ARG A 167 -16.34 4.46 -10.16
C ARG A 167 -14.89 4.09 -10.38
N VAL A 168 -14.30 3.43 -9.39
CA VAL A 168 -12.91 2.98 -9.41
C VAL A 168 -12.86 1.60 -8.78
N ARG A 169 -11.98 0.76 -9.30
CA ARG A 169 -11.53 -0.49 -8.67
C ARG A 169 -10.02 -0.42 -8.47
N GLY A 170 -9.53 -1.13 -7.51
CA GLY A 170 -8.10 -1.20 -7.26
C GLY A 170 -7.76 -2.26 -6.24
N VAL A 171 -6.49 -2.25 -5.83
CA VAL A 171 -5.97 -3.17 -4.83
C VAL A 171 -5.26 -2.38 -3.74
N ASN A 172 -5.60 -2.65 -2.51
CA ASN A 172 -4.90 -2.26 -1.30
C ASN A 172 -3.94 -3.36 -0.88
N ALA A 173 -2.65 -3.03 -0.72
CA ALA A 173 -1.62 -3.90 -0.19
C ALA A 173 -1.27 -3.47 1.23
N PHE A 174 -1.48 -4.38 2.20
CA PHE A 174 -1.21 -4.13 3.60
C PHE A 174 -0.04 -4.98 4.10
N GLN A 175 0.78 -4.41 4.96
CA GLN A 175 1.65 -5.14 5.87
C GLN A 175 1.11 -5.01 7.28
N LEU A 176 0.92 -6.12 7.97
CA LEU A 176 0.29 -6.20 9.27
C LEU A 176 1.22 -6.86 10.29
N LEU A 177 1.10 -6.43 11.54
CA LEU A 177 1.85 -6.94 12.67
C LEU A 177 0.89 -7.31 13.80
N ASN A 178 1.18 -8.41 14.51
CA ASN A 178 0.58 -8.76 15.78
C ASN A 178 1.61 -8.59 16.90
N ASP A 179 1.35 -7.75 17.87
CA ASP A 179 2.26 -7.51 19.00
C ASP A 179 2.07 -8.50 20.17
N GLY A 180 1.24 -9.52 19.97
CA GLY A 180 0.86 -10.51 20.99
C GLY A 180 -0.47 -10.20 21.67
N GLN A 181 -1.01 -9.01 21.48
CA GLN A 181 -2.31 -8.58 22.01
C GLN A 181 -3.30 -8.23 20.90
N ARG A 182 -2.82 -7.62 19.81
CA ARG A 182 -3.66 -7.17 18.71
C ARG A 182 -2.89 -7.11 17.39
N TRP A 183 -3.63 -7.10 16.30
CA TRP A 183 -3.12 -6.78 14.97
C TRP A 183 -3.17 -5.26 14.73
N CYS A 184 -2.18 -4.75 14.00
CA CYS A 184 -2.14 -3.37 13.53
C CYS A 184 -1.52 -3.26 12.14
N ILE A 185 -1.78 -2.15 11.46
CA ILE A 185 -1.29 -1.87 10.12
C ILE A 185 0.08 -1.18 10.20
N LEU A 186 1.12 -1.78 9.62
CA LEU A 186 2.46 -1.18 9.47
C LEU A 186 2.56 -0.32 8.23
N SER A 187 1.96 -0.78 7.12
CA SER A 187 1.90 0.02 5.90
C SER A 187 0.67 -0.32 5.08
N LEU A 188 0.22 0.67 4.33
CA LEU A 188 -0.82 0.57 3.33
C LEU A 188 -0.36 1.30 2.07
N THR A 189 -0.45 0.61 0.94
CA THR A 189 -0.27 1.21 -0.39
C THR A 189 -1.34 0.65 -1.30
N TRP A 190 -1.88 1.47 -2.20
CA TRP A 190 -2.87 1.00 -3.17
C TRP A 190 -2.54 1.47 -4.57
N ASP A 191 -3.11 0.80 -5.55
CA ASP A 191 -3.15 1.28 -6.93
C ASP A 191 -4.53 1.01 -7.54
N ALA A 192 -4.93 1.91 -8.43
CA ALA A 192 -6.18 1.78 -9.14
C ALA A 192 -6.02 0.92 -10.39
N GLU A 193 -7.05 0.16 -10.71
CA GLU A 193 -7.14 -0.61 -11.95
C GLU A 193 -7.06 0.32 -13.17
N THR A 194 -6.24 -0.06 -14.13
CA THR A 194 -6.11 0.63 -15.43
C THR A 194 -6.16 -0.39 -16.57
N ALA A 195 -6.32 0.07 -17.79
CA ALA A 195 -6.27 -0.82 -18.96
C ALA A 195 -4.91 -1.52 -19.11
N ALA A 196 -3.82 -0.90 -18.63
CA ALA A 196 -2.48 -1.50 -18.63
C ALA A 196 -2.24 -2.45 -17.44
N HIS A 197 -2.97 -2.26 -16.34
CA HIS A 197 -2.86 -3.05 -15.12
C HIS A 197 -4.26 -3.48 -14.66
N PRO A 198 -4.92 -4.43 -15.36
CA PRO A 198 -6.22 -4.94 -14.95
C PRO A 198 -6.07 -5.79 -13.69
N ILE A 199 -7.07 -5.74 -12.82
CA ILE A 199 -7.14 -6.64 -11.68
C ILE A 199 -7.32 -8.07 -12.22
N PRO A 200 -6.43 -9.02 -11.85
CA PRO A 200 -6.57 -10.40 -12.27
C PRO A 200 -7.96 -10.92 -11.91
N ALA A 201 -8.60 -11.65 -12.84
CA ALA A 201 -9.80 -12.40 -12.50
C ALA A 201 -9.47 -13.28 -11.29
N ALA A 202 -10.34 -13.31 -10.27
CA ALA A 202 -10.14 -14.17 -9.12
C ALA A 202 -9.89 -15.60 -9.65
N SER A 203 -8.67 -16.08 -9.51
CA SER A 203 -8.34 -17.46 -9.83
C SER A 203 -9.21 -18.30 -8.90
N GLY A 204 -10.13 -19.06 -9.47
CA GLY A 204 -11.02 -19.90 -8.70
C GLY A 204 -10.20 -20.68 -7.69
N ALA A 205 -10.61 -20.65 -6.43
CA ALA A 205 -10.06 -21.52 -5.40
C ALA A 205 -10.20 -22.96 -5.88
N ASN A 206 -9.06 -23.61 -6.14
CA ASN A 206 -8.99 -25.07 -6.26
C ASN A 206 -9.13 -25.70 -4.89
#